data_c2892095c32d4209269d9a803d1de1db
#
_entry.id   c2892095c32d4209269d9a803d1de1db
#
_cell.length_a   1.000
_cell.length_b   1.000
_cell.length_c   1.000
_cell.angle_alpha   90.00
_cell.angle_beta   90.00
_cell.angle_gamma   90.00
#
_symmetry.space_group_name_H-M   'P 1'
#
loop_
_entity.id
_entity.type
_entity.pdbx_description
1 polymer ?
#
loop_
_entity_poly.entity_id
_entity_poly.type
_entity_poly.pdbx_seq_one_letter_code
_entity_poly.pdbx_strand_id
1 'polypeptide(L)'
;TETDVHFQKADSRSTHIFIIDIDLNEPGVSLEIGMPYDADVRNNFQRQTLTEMADYADRPWHRVAAMINADFWDVSTMDIRGPIHRNGVILKNSFIFKETLPQQALSFIALTKDNKMVIADSVEYRGMQYNLKEVTGSGVIVLRDGEISGATYPGIDPRTCLGYSDDGHVYFMVADGRVEFYSYGLTY
;
A
#
# COMPACT_ATOMS: atom_id res chain seq x y z
N THR A 1 -17.04 -1.56 -1.42
CA THR A 1 -17.43 -2.34 -2.63
C THR A 1 -16.22 -3.08 -3.16
N GLU A 2 -16.39 -4.34 -3.56
CA GLU A 2 -15.37 -5.15 -4.22
C GLU A 2 -15.70 -5.27 -5.70
N THR A 3 -14.69 -5.11 -6.55
CA THR A 3 -14.83 -5.24 -8.00
C THR A 3 -13.71 -6.12 -8.56
N ASP A 4 -14.08 -7.16 -9.28
CA ASP A 4 -13.18 -8.01 -10.06
C ASP A 4 -13.20 -7.53 -11.52
N VAL A 5 -12.04 -7.20 -12.06
CA VAL A 5 -11.91 -6.67 -13.42
C VAL A 5 -10.98 -7.58 -14.24
N HIS A 6 -11.51 -8.08 -15.33
CA HIS A 6 -10.79 -8.90 -16.29
C HIS A 6 -10.33 -8.07 -17.47
N PHE A 7 -9.03 -8.09 -17.75
CA PHE A 7 -8.47 -7.54 -18.97
C PHE A 7 -7.89 -8.65 -19.85
N GLN A 8 -8.24 -8.63 -21.12
CA GLN A 8 -7.60 -9.46 -22.13
C GLN A 8 -6.91 -8.56 -23.16
N LYS A 9 -5.59 -8.67 -23.27
CA LYS A 9 -4.84 -7.98 -24.31
C LYS A 9 -5.05 -8.63 -25.67
N ALA A 10 -4.75 -7.90 -26.77
CA ALA A 10 -4.84 -8.40 -28.15
C ALA A 10 -3.99 -9.66 -28.44
N ASP A 11 -2.98 -9.93 -27.60
CA ASP A 11 -2.13 -11.12 -27.66
C ASP A 11 -2.67 -12.31 -26.84
N SER A 12 -3.94 -12.26 -26.44
CA SER A 12 -4.63 -13.29 -25.64
C SER A 12 -4.09 -13.48 -24.21
N ARG A 13 -3.26 -12.56 -23.71
CA ARG A 13 -2.84 -12.57 -22.30
C ARG A 13 -3.91 -11.93 -21.42
N SER A 14 -4.33 -12.65 -20.40
CA SER A 14 -5.28 -12.15 -19.38
C SER A 14 -4.56 -11.57 -18.17
N THR A 15 -5.23 -10.66 -17.48
CA THR A 15 -4.81 -10.15 -16.18
C THR A 15 -6.05 -9.98 -15.30
N HIS A 16 -5.97 -10.52 -14.09
CA HIS A 16 -7.00 -10.38 -13.05
C HIS A 16 -6.63 -9.24 -12.13
N ILE A 17 -7.56 -8.33 -11.93
CA ILE A 17 -7.40 -7.18 -11.03
C ILE A 17 -8.58 -7.16 -10.05
N PHE A 18 -8.25 -7.06 -8.78
CA PHE A 18 -9.20 -6.94 -7.68
C PHE A 18 -9.12 -5.51 -7.15
N ILE A 19 -10.27 -4.88 -6.99
CA ILE A 19 -10.37 -3.51 -6.47
C ILE A 19 -11.35 -3.52 -5.30
N ILE A 20 -10.92 -2.95 -4.18
CA ILE A 20 -11.78 -2.67 -3.02
C ILE A 20 -11.91 -1.16 -2.92
N ASP A 21 -13.13 -0.68 -2.93
CA ASP A 21 -13.51 0.70 -2.70
C ASP A 21 -13.97 0.85 -1.24
N ILE A 22 -13.29 1.70 -0.50
CA ILE A 22 -13.47 1.94 0.94
C ILE A 22 -13.92 3.39 1.12
N ASP A 23 -15.13 3.59 1.61
CA ASP A 23 -15.65 4.91 1.97
C ASP A 23 -15.27 5.23 3.43
N LEU A 24 -14.34 6.18 3.61
CA LEU A 24 -13.92 6.63 4.93
C LEU A 24 -14.93 7.60 5.59
N ASN A 25 -15.99 8.02 4.88
CA ASN A 25 -17.07 8.80 5.46
C ASN A 25 -18.07 7.91 6.21
N GLU A 26 -18.07 6.59 5.96
CA GLU A 26 -18.95 5.66 6.66
C GLU A 26 -18.56 5.52 8.13
N PRO A 27 -19.51 5.72 9.07
CA PRO A 27 -19.23 5.59 10.49
C PRO A 27 -18.70 4.19 10.85
N GLY A 28 -17.57 4.16 11.57
CA GLY A 28 -16.95 2.92 12.02
C GLY A 28 -16.01 2.28 11.00
N VAL A 29 -15.80 2.90 9.83
CA VAL A 29 -14.74 2.51 8.89
C VAL A 29 -13.48 3.29 9.22
N SER A 30 -12.35 2.60 9.33
CA SER A 30 -11.03 3.19 9.54
C SER A 30 -9.98 2.51 8.65
N LEU A 31 -8.93 3.26 8.35
CA LEU A 31 -7.73 2.74 7.69
C LEU A 31 -6.61 2.68 8.72
N GLU A 32 -5.94 1.54 8.83
CA GLU A 32 -4.89 1.31 9.80
C GLU A 32 -3.72 0.55 9.19
N ILE A 33 -2.52 0.77 9.73
CA ILE A 33 -1.33 0.00 9.36
C ILE A 33 -1.31 -1.30 10.17
N GLY A 34 -1.48 -2.43 9.48
CA GLY A 34 -1.27 -3.75 10.05
C GLY A 34 0.22 -4.04 10.26
N MET A 35 0.55 -4.64 11.40
CA MET A 35 1.90 -5.09 11.72
C MET A 35 1.88 -6.58 12.07
N PRO A 36 2.95 -7.34 11.76
CA PRO A 36 3.03 -8.73 12.15
C PRO A 36 2.77 -8.93 13.64
N TYR A 37 1.92 -9.89 13.97
CA TYR A 37 1.49 -10.21 15.35
C TYR A 37 0.82 -9.03 16.09
N ASP A 38 0.30 -8.07 15.33
CA ASP A 38 -0.30 -6.83 15.85
C ASP A 38 0.64 -6.05 16.80
N ALA A 39 1.95 -6.16 16.58
CA ALA A 39 2.99 -5.65 17.47
C ALA A 39 3.66 -4.38 16.93
N ASP A 40 3.72 -3.34 17.75
CA ASP A 40 4.42 -2.09 17.46
C ASP A 40 5.93 -2.25 17.60
N VAL A 41 6.59 -2.75 16.56
CA VAL A 41 8.05 -2.92 16.54
C VAL A 41 8.73 -1.82 15.71
N ARG A 42 9.94 -1.43 16.11
CA ARG A 42 10.75 -0.41 15.45
C ARG A 42 11.92 -0.98 14.63
N ASN A 43 12.23 -2.23 14.87
CA ASN A 43 13.28 -3.00 14.20
C ASN A 43 12.98 -4.50 14.31
N ASN A 44 13.77 -5.35 13.65
CA ASN A 44 13.58 -6.79 13.64
C ASN A 44 12.17 -7.19 13.18
N PHE A 45 11.73 -6.59 12.08
CA PHE A 45 10.43 -6.87 11.50
C PHE A 45 10.33 -8.36 11.14
N GLN A 46 9.19 -8.95 11.46
CA GLN A 46 8.91 -10.36 11.19
C GLN A 46 8.05 -10.49 9.95
N ARG A 47 7.92 -11.71 9.44
CA ARG A 47 7.00 -12.05 8.36
C ARG A 47 5.75 -12.67 8.92
N GLN A 48 4.64 -12.32 8.30
CA GLN A 48 3.37 -12.95 8.53
C GLN A 48 2.52 -12.81 7.27
N THR A 49 1.70 -13.78 6.95
CA THR A 49 0.75 -13.64 5.85
C THR A 49 -0.33 -12.61 6.21
N LEU A 50 -0.95 -12.00 5.20
CA LEU A 50 -2.04 -11.03 5.46
C LEU A 50 -3.20 -11.67 6.22
N THR A 51 -3.54 -12.93 5.91
CA THR A 51 -4.59 -13.66 6.63
C THR A 51 -4.25 -13.81 8.11
N GLU A 52 -3.03 -14.25 8.43
CA GLU A 52 -2.59 -14.36 9.82
C GLU A 52 -2.54 -13.00 10.52
N MET A 53 -2.10 -11.94 9.85
CA MET A 53 -2.12 -10.57 10.39
C MET A 53 -3.55 -10.12 10.68
N ALA A 54 -4.48 -10.38 9.76
CA ALA A 54 -5.90 -10.08 9.95
C ALA A 54 -6.46 -10.82 11.17
N ASP A 55 -6.18 -12.11 11.32
CA ASP A 55 -6.60 -12.92 12.47
C ASP A 55 -6.07 -12.38 13.81
N TYR A 56 -4.84 -11.86 13.81
CA TYR A 56 -4.26 -11.24 15.00
C TYR A 56 -4.90 -9.89 15.36
N ALA A 57 -5.24 -9.08 14.35
CA ALA A 57 -5.82 -7.76 14.54
C ALA A 57 -7.34 -7.80 14.78
N ASP A 58 -8.04 -8.85 14.29
CA ASP A 58 -9.50 -8.97 14.37
C ASP A 58 -10.00 -9.15 15.81
N ARG A 59 -10.96 -8.35 16.22
CA ARG A 59 -11.57 -8.37 17.55
C ARG A 59 -13.09 -8.14 17.41
N PRO A 60 -13.93 -8.54 18.36
CA PRO A 60 -15.37 -8.28 18.31
C PRO A 60 -15.78 -6.82 18.11
N TRP A 61 -14.93 -5.89 18.57
CA TRP A 61 -15.13 -4.43 18.47
C TRP A 61 -14.22 -3.75 17.44
N HIS A 62 -13.36 -4.50 16.77
CA HIS A 62 -12.41 -4.03 15.78
C HIS A 62 -12.24 -5.11 14.70
N ARG A 63 -13.11 -5.06 13.69
CA ARG A 63 -13.16 -6.10 12.65
C ARG A 63 -12.29 -5.71 11.46
N VAL A 64 -11.43 -6.61 11.05
CA VAL A 64 -10.65 -6.46 9.81
C VAL A 64 -11.51 -6.86 8.62
N ALA A 65 -11.95 -5.88 7.83
CA ALA A 65 -12.79 -6.11 6.66
C ALA A 65 -11.97 -6.44 5.40
N ALA A 66 -10.79 -5.83 5.25
CA ALA A 66 -9.89 -6.07 4.13
C ALA A 66 -8.45 -5.74 4.53
N MET A 67 -7.49 -6.36 3.86
CA MET A 67 -6.06 -6.09 4.04
C MET A 67 -5.32 -6.32 2.73
N ILE A 68 -4.35 -5.44 2.43
CA ILE A 68 -3.42 -5.63 1.33
C ILE A 68 -1.98 -5.45 1.82
N ASN A 69 -1.03 -5.98 1.06
CA ASN A 69 0.38 -5.73 1.32
C ASN A 69 0.74 -4.27 0.95
N ALA A 70 1.66 -3.71 1.71
CA ALA A 70 2.19 -2.37 1.47
C ALA A 70 3.70 -2.35 1.69
N ASP A 71 4.36 -1.29 1.18
CA ASP A 71 5.78 -1.06 1.20
C ASP A 71 6.63 -2.16 0.54
N PHE A 72 7.89 -1.85 0.34
CA PHE A 72 8.94 -2.79 -0.04
C PHE A 72 9.80 -3.15 1.17
N TRP A 73 10.41 -4.31 1.15
CA TRP A 73 11.26 -4.78 2.23
C TRP A 73 12.46 -5.58 1.68
N ASP A 74 13.53 -5.62 2.46
CA ASP A 74 14.69 -6.41 2.11
C ASP A 74 14.53 -7.85 2.59
N VAL A 75 14.56 -8.80 1.66
CA VAL A 75 14.36 -10.22 1.98
C VAL A 75 15.48 -10.83 2.84
N SER A 76 16.65 -10.19 2.87
CA SER A 76 17.82 -10.67 3.61
C SER A 76 17.93 -10.09 5.02
N THR A 77 17.56 -8.81 5.18
CA THR A 77 17.65 -8.09 6.47
C THR A 77 16.30 -7.93 7.17
N MET A 78 15.21 -8.16 6.45
CA MET A 78 13.83 -7.90 6.88
C MET A 78 13.51 -6.41 7.09
N ASP A 79 14.39 -5.51 6.65
CA ASP A 79 14.17 -4.08 6.77
C ASP A 79 13.09 -3.61 5.80
N ILE A 80 12.11 -2.90 6.31
CA ILE A 80 11.09 -2.20 5.54
C ILE A 80 11.71 -0.94 4.93
N ARG A 81 11.37 -0.61 3.69
CA ARG A 81 12.01 0.46 2.93
C ARG A 81 11.55 1.85 3.31
N GLY A 82 10.28 2.07 3.49
CA GLY A 82 9.69 3.37 3.78
C GLY A 82 9.41 3.60 5.27
N PRO A 83 8.78 4.73 5.59
CA PRO A 83 8.36 5.06 6.95
C PRO A 83 7.16 4.22 7.39
N ILE A 84 7.02 4.05 8.71
CA ILE A 84 5.86 3.40 9.32
C ILE A 84 5.39 4.27 10.49
N HIS A 85 4.12 4.67 10.45
CA HIS A 85 3.42 5.19 11.63
C HIS A 85 2.18 4.35 11.89
N ARG A 86 1.88 4.15 13.14
CA ARG A 86 0.68 3.45 13.58
C ARG A 86 0.03 4.21 14.75
N ASN A 87 -1.23 4.57 14.61
CA ASN A 87 -1.97 5.36 15.61
C ASN A 87 -1.23 6.65 16.03
N GLY A 88 -0.55 7.32 15.09
CA GLY A 88 0.24 8.53 15.35
C GLY A 88 1.59 8.29 16.00
N VAL A 89 1.95 7.04 16.28
CA VAL A 89 3.28 6.66 16.79
C VAL A 89 4.22 6.40 15.62
N ILE A 90 5.34 7.10 15.61
CA ILE A 90 6.38 6.88 14.60
C ILE A 90 7.18 5.63 14.98
N LEU A 91 7.00 4.54 14.24
CA LEU A 91 7.77 3.32 14.41
C LEU A 91 9.05 3.37 13.59
N LYS A 92 9.00 3.96 12.40
CA LYS A 92 10.13 4.21 11.50
C LYS A 92 9.90 5.52 10.74
N ASN A 93 10.93 6.37 10.60
CA ASN A 93 10.84 7.69 9.96
C ASN A 93 11.80 7.88 8.78
N SER A 94 12.30 6.80 8.20
CA SER A 94 13.32 6.87 7.15
C SER A 94 12.91 6.10 5.91
N PHE A 95 13.48 6.53 4.78
CA PHE A 95 13.42 5.83 3.51
C PHE A 95 14.77 5.17 3.23
N ILE A 96 14.76 3.90 2.83
CA ILE A 96 15.97 3.16 2.45
C ILE A 96 15.95 2.95 0.95
N PHE A 97 16.66 3.84 0.24
CA PHE A 97 16.82 3.76 -1.21
C PHE A 97 17.91 2.76 -1.59
N LYS A 98 17.68 1.97 -2.64
CA LYS A 98 18.71 1.13 -3.29
C LYS A 98 18.78 1.44 -4.77
N GLU A 99 20.00 1.75 -5.26
CA GLU A 99 20.24 2.02 -6.69
C GLU A 99 19.86 0.83 -7.59
N THR A 100 19.98 -0.40 -7.09
CA THR A 100 19.63 -1.63 -7.81
C THR A 100 18.11 -1.88 -7.88
N LEU A 101 17.32 -1.14 -7.11
CA LEU A 101 15.85 -1.24 -7.03
C LEU A 101 15.26 0.18 -7.00
N PRO A 102 15.47 0.98 -8.05
CA PRO A 102 15.15 2.42 -8.04
C PRO A 102 13.66 2.73 -7.90
N GLN A 103 12.77 1.75 -8.13
CA GLN A 103 11.32 1.89 -7.96
C GLN A 103 10.84 1.78 -6.51
N GLN A 104 11.71 1.45 -5.56
CA GLN A 104 11.35 1.27 -4.16
C GLN A 104 11.61 2.53 -3.32
N ALA A 105 10.84 2.72 -2.25
CA ALA A 105 11.02 3.79 -1.25
C ALA A 105 11.07 5.21 -1.85
N LEU A 106 10.22 5.50 -2.83
CA LEU A 106 10.16 6.82 -3.46
C LEU A 106 9.07 7.71 -2.87
N SER A 107 8.06 7.10 -2.29
CA SER A 107 6.87 7.78 -1.78
C SER A 107 6.32 7.09 -0.53
N PHE A 108 5.27 7.66 0.01
CA PHE A 108 4.47 7.07 1.07
C PHE A 108 3.00 7.37 0.84
N ILE A 109 2.14 6.56 1.45
CA ILE A 109 0.73 6.85 1.63
C ILE A 109 0.44 6.98 3.12
N ALA A 110 -0.42 7.90 3.49
CA ALA A 110 -0.74 8.19 4.87
C ALA A 110 -2.19 8.60 5.08
N LEU A 111 -2.67 8.33 6.28
CA LEU A 111 -3.83 8.99 6.87
C LEU A 111 -3.31 10.03 7.87
N THR A 112 -3.75 11.27 7.75
CA THR A 112 -3.41 12.34 8.70
C THR A 112 -4.20 12.22 10.00
N LYS A 113 -3.82 12.99 11.02
CA LYS A 113 -4.55 13.04 12.31
C LYS A 113 -5.96 13.63 12.20
N ASP A 114 -6.23 14.38 11.13
CA ASP A 114 -7.55 14.91 10.78
C ASP A 114 -8.30 14.06 9.73
N ASN A 115 -7.90 12.78 9.60
CA ASN A 115 -8.50 11.75 8.74
C ASN A 115 -8.50 12.08 7.24
N LYS A 116 -7.47 12.76 6.75
CA LYS A 116 -7.28 13.00 5.32
C LYS A 116 -6.22 12.09 4.75
N MET A 117 -6.47 11.59 3.56
CA MET A 117 -5.47 10.81 2.83
C MET A 117 -4.42 11.71 2.21
N VAL A 118 -3.19 11.20 2.16
CA VAL A 118 -2.03 11.86 1.53
C VAL A 118 -1.20 10.81 0.81
N ILE A 119 -0.83 11.09 -0.44
CA ILE A 119 0.25 10.41 -1.17
C ILE A 119 1.29 11.47 -1.49
N ALA A 120 2.52 11.28 -1.03
CA ALA A 120 3.58 12.25 -1.22
C ALA A 120 4.96 11.56 -1.27
N ASP A 121 5.99 12.32 -1.56
CA ASP A 121 7.36 11.80 -1.65
C ASP A 121 8.16 11.94 -0.34
N SER A 122 9.38 11.44 -0.36
CA SER A 122 10.28 11.46 0.80
C SER A 122 10.74 12.87 1.21
N VAL A 123 10.65 13.85 0.33
CA VAL A 123 11.00 15.25 0.63
C VAL A 123 9.86 15.90 1.39
N GLU A 124 8.65 15.73 0.90
CA GLU A 124 7.41 16.25 1.52
C GLU A 124 7.16 15.62 2.91
N TYR A 125 7.51 14.34 3.09
CA TYR A 125 7.37 13.63 4.36
C TYR A 125 7.97 14.39 5.55
N ARG A 126 9.15 14.98 5.38
CA ARG A 126 9.86 15.67 6.47
C ARG A 126 9.07 16.84 7.05
N GLY A 127 8.29 17.54 6.19
CA GLY A 127 7.47 18.67 6.61
C GLY A 127 6.17 18.27 7.32
N MET A 128 5.68 17.05 7.09
CA MET A 128 4.35 16.66 7.56
C MET A 128 4.33 15.48 8.55
N GLN A 129 5.44 14.79 8.77
CA GLN A 129 5.52 13.51 9.51
C GLN A 129 4.82 13.55 10.89
N TYR A 130 4.85 14.66 11.59
CA TYR A 130 4.23 14.79 12.91
C TYR A 130 2.70 14.99 12.88
N ASN A 131 2.14 15.26 11.70
CA ASN A 131 0.69 15.36 11.48
C ASN A 131 0.08 14.06 10.95
N LEU A 132 0.89 13.05 10.68
CA LEU A 132 0.45 11.78 10.14
C LEU A 132 0.05 10.81 11.27
N LYS A 133 -1.01 10.05 11.05
CA LYS A 133 -1.53 9.04 11.97
C LYS A 133 -1.11 7.64 11.55
N GLU A 134 -1.44 7.25 10.33
CA GLU A 134 -1.07 5.98 9.73
C GLU A 134 -0.18 6.25 8.52
N VAL A 135 0.94 5.56 8.40
CA VAL A 135 1.88 5.75 7.29
C VAL A 135 2.50 4.43 6.87
N THR A 136 2.54 4.18 5.59
CA THR A 136 3.38 3.13 5.00
C THR A 136 4.15 3.67 3.81
N GLY A 137 5.36 3.15 3.62
CA GLY A 137 6.14 3.44 2.44
C GLY A 137 5.51 2.87 1.17
N SER A 138 5.94 3.40 0.04
CA SER A 138 5.47 2.99 -1.27
C SER A 138 6.58 3.17 -2.33
N GLY A 139 6.27 2.78 -3.55
CA GLY A 139 7.14 2.93 -4.71
C GLY A 139 6.86 4.23 -5.46
N VAL A 140 6.49 4.08 -6.72
CA VAL A 140 6.26 5.19 -7.64
C VAL A 140 4.85 5.76 -7.46
N ILE A 141 4.73 7.08 -7.48
CA ILE A 141 3.43 7.74 -7.63
C ILE A 141 3.08 7.71 -9.12
N VAL A 142 2.07 6.94 -9.49
CA VAL A 142 1.67 6.79 -10.90
C VAL A 142 0.61 7.82 -11.33
N LEU A 143 -0.15 8.34 -10.37
CA LEU A 143 -1.19 9.35 -10.58
C LEU A 143 -1.10 10.39 -9.46
N ARG A 144 -1.09 11.68 -9.80
CA ARG A 144 -1.15 12.80 -8.85
C ARG A 144 -2.07 13.89 -9.43
N ASP A 145 -3.01 14.36 -8.62
CA ASP A 145 -3.94 15.45 -8.99
C ASP A 145 -4.69 15.18 -10.31
N GLY A 146 -5.04 13.91 -10.56
CA GLY A 146 -5.72 13.50 -11.79
C GLY A 146 -4.80 13.33 -13.01
N GLU A 147 -3.50 13.59 -12.88
CA GLU A 147 -2.54 13.49 -13.97
C GLU A 147 -1.61 12.28 -13.83
N ILE A 148 -1.37 11.58 -14.94
CA ILE A 148 -0.43 10.47 -14.99
C ILE A 148 1.00 11.03 -14.87
N SER A 149 1.78 10.49 -13.93
CA SER A 149 3.12 10.98 -13.61
C SER A 149 4.19 10.75 -14.69
N GLY A 150 3.88 9.94 -15.70
CA GLY A 150 4.84 9.53 -16.72
C GLY A 150 5.88 8.50 -16.26
N ALA A 151 5.83 8.07 -15.01
CA ALA A 151 6.66 6.98 -14.51
C ALA A 151 6.29 5.67 -15.21
N THR A 152 7.30 4.94 -15.70
CA THR A 152 7.09 3.69 -16.42
C THR A 152 8.04 2.61 -15.93
N TYR A 153 7.53 1.39 -15.87
CA TYR A 153 8.33 0.19 -15.65
C TYR A 153 7.84 -0.92 -16.60
N PRO A 154 8.71 -1.40 -17.51
CA PRO A 154 8.30 -2.32 -18.57
C PRO A 154 8.06 -3.76 -18.10
N GLY A 155 8.51 -4.12 -16.91
CA GLY A 155 8.31 -5.44 -16.34
C GLY A 155 6.82 -5.74 -16.09
N ILE A 156 6.37 -6.89 -16.61
CA ILE A 156 5.01 -7.39 -16.37
C ILE A 156 5.05 -8.21 -15.09
N ASP A 157 4.47 -7.67 -14.02
CA ASP A 157 4.53 -8.24 -12.67
C ASP A 157 3.18 -8.14 -11.96
N PRO A 158 2.93 -8.94 -10.89
CA PRO A 158 1.85 -8.63 -9.98
C PRO A 158 2.05 -7.23 -9.38
N ARG A 159 0.96 -6.54 -9.13
CA ARG A 159 0.98 -5.16 -8.63
C ARG A 159 0.02 -4.97 -7.47
N THR A 160 0.46 -4.19 -6.50
CA THR A 160 -0.40 -3.64 -5.45
C THR A 160 -0.35 -2.12 -5.57
N CYS A 161 -1.49 -1.49 -5.60
CA CYS A 161 -1.62 -0.04 -5.63
C CYS A 161 -2.60 0.42 -4.57
N LEU A 162 -2.33 1.61 -4.03
CA LEU A 162 -3.26 2.35 -3.18
C LEU A 162 -3.51 3.71 -3.82
N GLY A 163 -4.75 4.15 -3.73
CA GLY A 163 -5.16 5.48 -4.21
C GLY A 163 -6.28 6.03 -3.35
N TYR A 164 -6.58 7.31 -3.53
CA TYR A 164 -7.71 7.96 -2.89
C TYR A 164 -8.30 9.03 -3.79
N SER A 165 -9.52 9.44 -3.50
CA SER A 165 -10.21 10.56 -4.12
C SER A 165 -10.60 11.61 -3.08
N ASP A 166 -10.85 12.83 -3.53
CA ASP A 166 -11.13 13.99 -2.66
C ASP A 166 -12.45 13.87 -1.89
N ASP A 167 -13.34 13.00 -2.34
CA ASP A 167 -14.63 12.71 -1.69
C ASP A 167 -14.54 11.70 -0.53
N GLY A 168 -13.32 11.26 -0.17
CA GLY A 168 -13.06 10.41 1.00
C GLY A 168 -13.03 8.92 0.73
N HIS A 169 -12.99 8.50 -0.53
CA HIS A 169 -12.81 7.10 -0.90
C HIS A 169 -11.34 6.70 -0.98
N VAL A 170 -11.03 5.50 -0.53
CA VAL A 170 -9.70 4.86 -0.66
C VAL A 170 -9.84 3.59 -1.47
N TYR A 171 -8.92 3.40 -2.39
CA TYR A 171 -8.92 2.27 -3.32
C TYR A 171 -7.72 1.36 -3.04
N PHE A 172 -8.01 0.10 -2.76
CA PHE A 172 -7.01 -0.96 -2.77
C PHE A 172 -7.12 -1.71 -4.08
N MET A 173 -6.05 -1.78 -4.83
CA MET A 173 -6.00 -2.53 -6.08
C MET A 173 -4.88 -3.56 -6.03
N VAL A 174 -5.20 -4.80 -6.35
CA VAL A 174 -4.24 -5.89 -6.52
C VAL A 174 -4.41 -6.50 -7.92
N ALA A 175 -3.34 -6.52 -8.68
CA ALA A 175 -3.28 -7.26 -9.92
C ALA A 175 -2.47 -8.55 -9.70
N ASP A 176 -3.08 -9.70 -9.93
CA ASP A 176 -2.38 -10.97 -9.97
C ASP A 176 -1.38 -11.01 -11.14
N GLY A 177 -0.34 -11.81 -11.00
CA GLY A 177 0.66 -11.91 -12.06
C GLY A 177 1.55 -13.13 -11.96
N ARG A 178 2.36 -13.36 -13.02
CA ARG A 178 3.31 -14.49 -13.13
C ARG A 178 2.66 -15.87 -13.12
N VAL A 179 1.37 -15.95 -13.42
CA VAL A 179 0.63 -17.22 -13.55
C VAL A 179 0.18 -17.37 -14.98
N GLU A 180 0.85 -18.27 -15.71
CA GLU A 180 0.59 -18.53 -17.12
C GLU A 180 -0.87 -18.97 -17.33
N PHE A 181 -1.50 -18.49 -18.41
CA PHE A 181 -2.91 -18.71 -18.78
C PHE A 181 -3.97 -18.19 -17.80
N TYR A 182 -3.56 -17.66 -16.63
CA TYR A 182 -4.48 -17.06 -15.66
C TYR A 182 -4.28 -15.55 -15.53
N SER A 183 -3.12 -15.12 -15.08
CA SER A 183 -2.82 -13.70 -14.92
C SER A 183 -1.34 -13.40 -15.12
N TYR A 184 -1.04 -12.57 -16.09
CA TYR A 184 0.36 -12.22 -16.40
C TYR A 184 0.87 -11.06 -15.55
N GLY A 185 -0.01 -10.16 -15.14
CA GLY A 185 0.33 -8.95 -14.39
C GLY A 185 0.26 -7.68 -15.24
N LEU A 186 0.78 -6.59 -14.67
CA LEU A 186 0.76 -5.25 -15.28
C LEU A 186 2.16 -4.63 -15.34
N THR A 187 2.34 -3.76 -16.36
CA THR A 187 3.37 -2.70 -16.35
C THR A 187 2.84 -1.46 -15.63
N TYR A 188 3.64 -0.43 -15.45
CA TYR A 188 3.20 0.93 -15.13
C TYR A 188 4.09 1.94 -15.82
#